data_5d23b912cf62af0e46a711ddba5d69a5
#
_entry.id   5d23b912cf62af0e46a711ddba5d69a5
#
_cell.length_a   1.000
_cell.length_b   1.000
_cell.length_c   1.000
_cell.angle_alpha   90.00
_cell.angle_beta   90.00
_cell.angle_gamma   90.00
#
_symmetry.space_group_name_H-M   'P 1'
#
loop_
_entity.id
_entity.type
_entity.pdbx_description
1 polymer ?
#
loop_
_entity_poly.entity_id
_entity_poly.type
_entity_poly.pdbx_seq_one_letter_code
_entity_poly.pdbx_strand_id
1 'polypeptide(L)'
;MSESALIPLSSAPLAPVFAVAEERAALAVARGICRLFARNDIWCLAEMPLRPINGSVRRADLMGVDAKGRVVIVEIKVSRADLLGDGKWPDYLAHCDRFYWGLPPQLDRTCLDGEAFMPHACGVIVADGYDAEIVRPAPALPLAAARRRVEVERLARTALRRQLVALDPHCAAWGAGT
;
A
#
# COMPACT_ATOMS: atom_id res chain seq x y z
N MET A 1 20.05 52.50 9.53
CA MET A 1 20.18 51.42 10.49
C MET A 1 19.15 50.37 10.06
N SER A 2 19.62 49.35 9.33
CA SER A 2 18.72 48.31 8.77
C SER A 2 18.95 47.04 9.55
N GLU A 3 17.94 46.64 10.30
CA GLU A 3 17.93 45.46 11.15
C GLU A 3 17.59 44.23 10.29
N SER A 4 18.60 43.39 10.05
CA SER A 4 18.48 42.16 9.28
C SER A 4 17.81 41.09 10.16
N ALA A 5 16.55 40.79 9.91
CA ALA A 5 15.82 39.73 10.59
C ALA A 5 16.37 38.36 10.15
N LEU A 6 17.06 37.69 11.06
CA LEU A 6 17.46 36.29 10.93
C LEU A 6 16.22 35.41 10.98
N ILE A 7 15.91 34.74 9.88
CA ILE A 7 14.87 33.70 9.80
C ILE A 7 15.41 32.49 10.58
N PRO A 8 14.74 31.98 11.63
CA PRO A 8 15.17 30.77 12.33
C PRO A 8 15.00 29.57 11.40
N LEU A 9 16.09 28.88 11.11
CA LEU A 9 16.09 27.55 10.48
C LEU A 9 15.35 26.59 11.41
N SER A 10 14.14 26.20 11.01
CA SER A 10 13.37 25.15 11.70
C SER A 10 14.14 23.84 11.62
N SER A 11 14.74 23.43 12.72
CA SER A 11 15.33 22.10 12.86
C SER A 11 14.23 21.08 13.08
N ALA A 12 13.61 20.60 12.00
CA ALA A 12 12.84 19.38 12.09
C ALA A 12 13.77 18.24 12.53
N PRO A 13 13.38 17.40 13.51
CA PRO A 13 14.21 16.29 13.94
C PRO A 13 14.46 15.36 12.76
N LEU A 14 15.74 15.08 12.47
CA LEU A 14 16.14 14.10 11.46
C LEU A 14 15.55 12.74 11.85
N ALA A 15 14.75 12.15 10.97
CA ALA A 15 14.26 10.80 11.17
C ALA A 15 15.45 9.86 11.41
N PRO A 16 15.34 8.88 12.34
CA PRO A 16 16.43 7.97 12.61
C PRO A 16 16.85 7.24 11.30
N VAL A 17 18.15 7.05 11.10
CA VAL A 17 18.75 6.51 9.85
C VAL A 17 18.08 5.19 9.43
N PHE A 18 17.68 4.37 10.38
CA PHE A 18 16.97 3.10 10.14
C PHE A 18 15.59 3.32 9.52
N ALA A 19 14.80 4.29 9.96
CA ALA A 19 13.49 4.59 9.39
C ALA A 19 13.60 5.05 7.92
N VAL A 20 14.61 5.85 7.58
CA VAL A 20 14.87 6.28 6.21
C VAL A 20 15.27 5.09 5.32
N ALA A 21 16.04 4.13 5.85
CA ALA A 21 16.43 2.92 5.11
C ALA A 21 15.22 2.01 4.85
N GLU A 22 14.34 1.81 5.84
CA GLU A 22 13.11 1.03 5.69
C GLU A 22 12.14 1.67 4.71
N GLU A 23 11.95 2.99 4.76
CA GLU A 23 11.13 3.72 3.80
C GLU A 23 11.64 3.56 2.35
N ARG A 24 12.95 3.66 2.14
CA ARG A 24 13.56 3.42 0.82
C ARG A 24 13.37 2.00 0.34
N ALA A 25 13.49 1.02 1.24
CA ALA A 25 13.27 -0.38 0.92
C ALA A 25 11.78 -0.63 0.55
N ALA A 26 10.84 -0.06 1.29
CA ALA A 26 9.42 -0.17 0.99
C ALA A 26 9.07 0.45 -0.38
N LEU A 27 9.62 1.62 -0.69
CA LEU A 27 9.45 2.25 -2.01
C LEU A 27 10.05 1.42 -3.15
N ALA A 28 11.18 0.75 -2.92
CA ALA A 28 11.78 -0.15 -3.90
C ALA A 28 10.87 -1.35 -4.16
N VAL A 29 10.39 -2.02 -3.10
CA VAL A 29 9.45 -3.14 -3.19
C VAL A 29 8.16 -2.70 -3.90
N ALA A 30 7.58 -1.56 -3.53
CA ALA A 30 6.38 -1.02 -4.18
C ALA A 30 6.58 -0.84 -5.69
N ARG A 31 7.75 -0.30 -6.11
CA ARG A 31 8.07 -0.08 -7.52
C ARG A 31 8.15 -1.39 -8.31
N GLY A 32 8.83 -2.41 -7.78
CA GLY A 32 8.90 -3.74 -8.40
C GLY A 32 7.52 -4.35 -8.57
N ILE A 33 6.68 -4.30 -7.52
CA ILE A 33 5.30 -4.81 -7.55
C ILE A 33 4.45 -4.05 -8.57
N CYS A 34 4.53 -2.73 -8.63
CA CYS A 34 3.80 -1.94 -9.62
C CYS A 34 4.16 -2.33 -11.06
N ARG A 35 5.43 -2.63 -11.35
CA ARG A 35 5.86 -3.12 -12.66
C ARG A 35 5.31 -4.50 -12.99
N LEU A 36 5.37 -5.44 -12.03
CA LEU A 36 4.76 -6.76 -12.17
C LEU A 36 3.26 -6.63 -12.45
N PHE A 37 2.56 -5.80 -11.69
CA PHE A 37 1.13 -5.61 -11.82
C PHE A 37 0.76 -4.98 -13.18
N ALA A 38 1.46 -3.94 -13.61
CA ALA A 38 1.22 -3.30 -14.91
C ALA A 38 1.37 -4.30 -16.07
N ARG A 39 2.37 -5.20 -16.03
CA ARG A 39 2.54 -6.26 -17.05
C ARG A 39 1.40 -7.28 -17.05
N ASN A 40 0.66 -7.39 -15.95
CA ASN A 40 -0.48 -8.30 -15.78
C ASN A 40 -1.82 -7.57 -15.82
N ASP A 41 -1.85 -6.36 -16.37
CA ASP A 41 -3.05 -5.51 -16.47
C ASP A 41 -3.75 -5.30 -15.12
N ILE A 42 -2.94 -5.09 -14.07
CA ILE A 42 -3.39 -4.66 -12.74
C ILE A 42 -2.86 -3.25 -12.49
N TRP A 43 -3.76 -2.31 -12.32
CA TRP A 43 -3.41 -0.90 -12.06
C TRP A 43 -3.65 -0.56 -10.60
N CYS A 44 -2.63 -0.03 -9.92
CA CYS A 44 -2.68 0.22 -8.49
C CYS A 44 -2.31 1.65 -8.09
N LEU A 45 -2.81 2.05 -6.93
CA LEU A 45 -2.43 3.25 -6.21
C LEU A 45 -1.69 2.86 -4.93
N ALA A 46 -0.64 3.62 -4.61
CA ALA A 46 0.01 3.53 -3.30
C ALA A 46 -0.79 4.28 -2.24
N GLU A 47 -0.60 3.89 -0.97
CA GLU A 47 -1.12 4.62 0.19
C GLU A 47 -2.64 4.85 0.10
N MET A 48 -3.40 3.77 -0.15
CA MET A 48 -4.84 3.86 -0.34
C MET A 48 -5.58 3.79 1.00
N PRO A 49 -6.26 4.89 1.44
CA PRO A 49 -7.02 4.86 2.68
C PRO A 49 -8.22 3.94 2.55
N LEU A 50 -8.46 3.08 3.54
CA LEU A 50 -9.59 2.16 3.58
C LEU A 50 -10.68 2.69 4.51
N ARG A 51 -11.95 2.42 4.18
CA ARG A 51 -13.06 2.76 5.08
C ARG A 51 -13.01 1.85 6.30
N PRO A 52 -13.18 2.41 7.50
CA PRO A 52 -13.25 1.60 8.72
C PRO A 52 -14.41 0.59 8.63
N ILE A 53 -14.14 -0.68 8.95
CA ILE A 53 -15.19 -1.68 9.13
C ILE A 53 -15.53 -1.78 10.61
N ASN A 54 -14.52 -1.75 11.49
CA ASN A 54 -14.67 -1.88 12.94
C ASN A 54 -14.12 -0.63 13.67
N GLY A 55 -14.31 0.56 13.09
CA GLY A 55 -13.84 1.83 13.69
C GLY A 55 -12.35 2.12 13.51
N SER A 56 -11.54 1.19 12.99
CA SER A 56 -10.11 1.42 12.78
C SER A 56 -9.84 1.89 11.35
N VAL A 57 -9.14 3.02 11.25
CA VAL A 57 -8.65 3.52 9.96
C VAL A 57 -7.47 2.65 9.52
N ARG A 58 -7.50 2.20 8.27
CA ARG A 58 -6.42 1.45 7.62
C ARG A 58 -6.01 2.16 6.35
N ARG A 59 -4.80 1.88 5.93
CA ARG A 59 -4.25 2.36 4.67
C ARG A 59 -3.45 1.21 4.04
N ALA A 60 -3.89 0.75 2.89
CA ALA A 60 -3.17 -0.26 2.13
C ALA A 60 -1.95 0.36 1.46
N ASP A 61 -0.79 -0.29 1.54
CA ASP A 61 0.42 0.18 0.88
C ASP A 61 0.24 0.24 -0.63
N LEU A 62 -0.35 -0.81 -1.22
CA LEU A 62 -0.80 -0.81 -2.61
C LEU A 62 -2.21 -1.40 -2.69
N MET A 63 -3.08 -0.73 -3.44
CA MET A 63 -4.41 -1.24 -3.77
C MET A 63 -4.65 -1.05 -5.26
N GLY A 64 -5.04 -2.11 -5.95
CA GLY A 64 -5.23 -2.11 -7.39
C GLY A 64 -6.49 -2.85 -7.83
N VAL A 65 -6.76 -2.72 -9.14
CA VAL A 65 -7.84 -3.41 -9.81
C VAL A 65 -7.32 -4.07 -11.08
N ASP A 66 -7.75 -5.31 -11.33
CA ASP A 66 -7.42 -6.04 -12.56
C ASP A 66 -8.45 -5.78 -13.67
N ALA A 67 -8.17 -6.28 -14.88
CA ALA A 67 -9.05 -6.16 -16.05
C ALA A 67 -10.47 -6.72 -15.86
N LYS A 68 -10.70 -7.55 -14.83
CA LYS A 68 -12.02 -8.10 -14.47
C LYS A 68 -12.70 -7.33 -13.33
N GLY A 69 -12.11 -6.21 -12.91
CA GLY A 69 -12.62 -5.39 -11.80
C GLY A 69 -12.40 -6.01 -10.42
N ARG A 70 -11.51 -7.02 -10.27
CA ARG A 70 -11.19 -7.62 -8.99
C ARG A 70 -10.17 -6.77 -8.26
N VAL A 71 -10.41 -6.58 -6.98
CA VAL A 71 -9.55 -5.75 -6.13
C VAL A 71 -8.39 -6.59 -5.56
N VAL A 72 -7.19 -6.04 -5.66
CA VAL A 72 -5.96 -6.62 -5.11
C VAL A 72 -5.38 -5.65 -4.11
N ILE A 73 -4.99 -6.14 -2.92
CA ILE A 73 -4.24 -5.37 -1.92
C ILE A 73 -2.89 -6.05 -1.71
N VAL A 74 -1.86 -5.23 -1.56
CA VAL A 74 -0.54 -5.65 -1.10
C VAL A 74 -0.16 -4.83 0.12
N GLU A 75 0.25 -5.52 1.16
CA GLU A 75 0.87 -4.95 2.37
C GLU A 75 2.37 -5.22 2.30
N ILE A 76 3.18 -4.18 2.41
CA ILE A 76 4.63 -4.25 2.24
C ILE A 76 5.29 -4.32 3.61
N LYS A 77 6.17 -5.30 3.79
CA LYS A 77 6.94 -5.50 5.01
C LYS A 77 8.42 -5.60 4.66
N VAL A 78 9.24 -4.74 5.26
CA VAL A 78 10.67 -4.65 4.94
C VAL A 78 11.57 -5.13 6.08
N SER A 79 10.99 -5.35 7.26
CA SER A 79 11.68 -5.92 8.42
C SER A 79 10.86 -7.03 9.08
N ARG A 80 11.56 -7.93 9.77
CA ARG A 80 10.90 -9.02 10.52
C ARG A 80 10.06 -8.48 11.66
N ALA A 81 10.51 -7.42 12.32
CA ALA A 81 9.79 -6.81 13.43
C ALA A 81 8.45 -6.22 12.97
N ASP A 82 8.45 -5.52 11.82
CA ASP A 82 7.26 -4.98 11.20
C ASP A 82 6.27 -6.09 10.77
N LEU A 83 6.79 -7.16 10.16
CA LEU A 83 5.97 -8.30 9.75
C LEU A 83 5.28 -8.98 10.93
N LEU A 84 6.01 -9.23 12.03
CA LEU A 84 5.47 -9.92 13.21
C LEU A 84 4.60 -9.00 14.08
N GLY A 85 4.81 -7.69 14.03
CA GLY A 85 4.08 -6.69 14.82
C GLY A 85 2.70 -6.33 14.27
N ASP A 86 2.39 -6.70 13.02
CA ASP A 86 1.12 -6.34 12.37
C ASP A 86 0.01 -7.35 12.70
N GLY A 87 -0.64 -7.19 13.85
CA GLY A 87 -1.82 -7.99 14.20
C GLY A 87 -3.13 -7.52 13.56
N LYS A 88 -3.10 -6.47 12.74
CA LYS A 88 -4.32 -5.82 12.21
C LYS A 88 -4.53 -6.07 10.71
N TRP A 89 -3.60 -6.73 10.05
CA TRP A 89 -3.65 -7.02 8.63
C TRP A 89 -4.91 -7.80 8.16
N PRO A 90 -5.57 -8.67 9.00
CA PRO A 90 -6.77 -9.36 8.54
C PRO A 90 -7.92 -8.44 8.13
N ASP A 91 -7.92 -7.18 8.61
CA ASP A 91 -8.91 -6.18 8.22
C ASP A 91 -8.88 -5.91 6.70
N TYR A 92 -7.73 -6.07 6.04
CA TYR A 92 -7.60 -5.86 4.59
C TYR A 92 -8.38 -6.86 3.75
N LEU A 93 -8.58 -8.10 4.26
CA LEU A 93 -9.29 -9.16 3.53
C LEU A 93 -10.74 -8.80 3.21
N ALA A 94 -11.36 -7.91 4.02
CA ALA A 94 -12.70 -7.43 3.77
C ALA A 94 -12.78 -6.33 2.67
N HIS A 95 -11.64 -5.92 2.11
CA HIS A 95 -11.53 -4.87 1.10
C HIS A 95 -10.99 -5.36 -0.25
N CYS A 96 -10.58 -6.62 -0.37
CA CYS A 96 -9.98 -7.14 -1.59
C CYS A 96 -10.46 -8.55 -1.96
N ASP A 97 -10.35 -8.88 -3.25
CA ASP A 97 -10.55 -10.23 -3.77
C ASP A 97 -9.28 -11.09 -3.65
N ARG A 98 -8.10 -10.45 -3.52
CA ARG A 98 -6.80 -11.08 -3.33
C ARG A 98 -5.91 -10.21 -2.47
N PHE A 99 -5.24 -10.83 -1.53
CA PHE A 99 -4.29 -10.18 -0.63
C PHE A 99 -2.89 -10.78 -0.79
N TYR A 100 -1.89 -9.91 -0.84
CA TYR A 100 -0.49 -10.30 -0.92
C TYR A 100 0.35 -9.61 0.15
N TRP A 101 1.31 -10.34 0.69
CA TRP A 101 2.47 -9.79 1.35
C TRP A 101 3.51 -9.40 0.32
N GLY A 102 4.02 -8.18 0.35
CA GLY A 102 5.10 -7.68 -0.50
C GLY A 102 6.39 -7.57 0.31
N LEU A 103 7.43 -8.29 -0.09
CA LEU A 103 8.67 -8.42 0.68
C LEU A 103 9.90 -8.15 -0.19
N PRO A 104 10.99 -7.58 0.38
CA PRO A 104 12.27 -7.54 -0.31
C PRO A 104 12.93 -8.94 -0.29
N PRO A 105 13.83 -9.25 -1.27
CA PRO A 105 14.40 -10.58 -1.43
C PRO A 105 15.17 -11.11 -0.21
N GLN A 106 15.79 -10.21 0.56
CA GLN A 106 16.61 -10.57 1.72
C GLN A 106 15.82 -10.86 3.00
N LEU A 107 14.50 -10.54 3.02
CA LEU A 107 13.69 -10.78 4.21
C LEU A 107 13.30 -12.25 4.31
N ASP A 108 13.61 -12.87 5.46
CA ASP A 108 13.14 -14.22 5.77
C ASP A 108 11.61 -14.24 5.87
N ARG A 109 11.00 -15.06 5.02
CA ARG A 109 9.55 -15.19 4.87
C ARG A 109 8.97 -16.49 5.44
N THR A 110 9.78 -17.31 6.08
CA THR A 110 9.34 -18.63 6.61
C THR A 110 8.19 -18.52 7.60
N CYS A 111 8.10 -17.41 8.33
CA CYS A 111 6.98 -17.15 9.24
C CYS A 111 5.62 -17.03 8.52
N LEU A 112 5.61 -16.63 7.23
CA LEU A 112 4.38 -16.53 6.43
C LEU A 112 3.74 -17.87 6.08
N ASP A 113 4.42 -18.99 6.36
CA ASP A 113 3.86 -20.34 6.21
C ASP A 113 3.09 -20.77 7.47
N GLY A 114 3.21 -20.01 8.57
CA GLY A 114 2.45 -20.24 9.80
C GLY A 114 0.99 -19.79 9.69
N GLU A 115 0.10 -20.50 10.39
CA GLU A 115 -1.35 -20.27 10.40
C GLU A 115 -1.74 -18.82 10.79
N ALA A 116 -0.93 -18.14 11.61
CA ALA A 116 -1.16 -16.73 11.99
C ALA A 116 -1.16 -15.77 10.80
N PHE A 117 -0.54 -16.15 9.68
CA PHE A 117 -0.50 -15.39 8.43
C PHE A 117 -1.44 -15.91 7.35
N MET A 118 -2.29 -16.88 7.70
CA MET A 118 -3.32 -17.46 6.82
C MET A 118 -2.77 -17.80 5.42
N PRO A 119 -1.78 -18.71 5.29
CA PRO A 119 -1.13 -19.04 4.02
C PRO A 119 -2.10 -19.54 2.95
N HIS A 120 -3.25 -20.08 3.39
CA HIS A 120 -4.34 -20.52 2.53
C HIS A 120 -5.20 -19.35 1.96
N ALA A 121 -5.06 -18.15 2.50
CA ALA A 121 -5.81 -16.95 2.10
C ALA A 121 -4.93 -15.86 1.47
N CYS A 122 -3.62 -15.87 1.78
CA CYS A 122 -2.70 -14.81 1.42
C CYS A 122 -1.61 -15.29 0.45
N GLY A 123 -1.36 -14.49 -0.58
CA GLY A 123 -0.22 -14.69 -1.46
C GLY A 123 1.06 -14.01 -0.94
N VAL A 124 2.18 -14.24 -1.64
CA VAL A 124 3.46 -13.61 -1.35
C VAL A 124 4.10 -13.16 -2.66
N ILE A 125 4.53 -11.91 -2.67
CA ILE A 125 5.32 -11.30 -3.76
C ILE A 125 6.67 -10.91 -3.18
N VAL A 126 7.73 -11.31 -3.86
CA VAL A 126 9.09 -10.84 -3.57
C VAL A 126 9.47 -9.83 -4.64
N ALA A 127 9.96 -8.67 -4.22
CA ALA A 127 10.27 -7.58 -5.13
C ALA A 127 11.51 -6.81 -4.68
N ASP A 128 12.29 -6.38 -5.66
CA ASP A 128 13.35 -5.38 -5.50
C ASP A 128 12.94 -4.04 -6.16
N GLY A 129 13.88 -3.12 -6.35
CA GLY A 129 13.59 -1.84 -7.01
C GLY A 129 13.33 -1.94 -8.52
N TYR A 130 13.52 -3.10 -9.14
CA TYR A 130 13.50 -3.31 -10.59
C TYR A 130 12.38 -4.22 -11.05
N ASP A 131 12.13 -5.33 -10.32
CA ASP A 131 11.16 -6.35 -10.70
C ASP A 131 10.55 -7.03 -9.47
N ALA A 132 9.57 -7.91 -9.73
CA ALA A 132 8.89 -8.70 -8.71
C ALA A 132 8.47 -10.06 -9.24
N GLU A 133 8.37 -11.03 -8.32
CA GLU A 133 7.90 -12.39 -8.58
C GLU A 133 6.81 -12.79 -7.58
N ILE A 134 5.74 -13.42 -8.06
CA ILE A 134 4.73 -14.04 -7.20
C ILE A 134 5.26 -15.41 -6.78
N VAL A 135 5.83 -15.50 -5.58
CA VAL A 135 6.38 -16.76 -5.06
C VAL A 135 5.31 -17.65 -4.42
N ARG A 136 4.17 -17.08 -4.03
CA ARG A 136 2.95 -17.80 -3.62
C ARG A 136 1.74 -17.05 -4.16
N PRO A 137 0.95 -17.65 -5.08
CA PRO A 137 -0.26 -17.03 -5.61
C PRO A 137 -1.29 -16.81 -4.49
N ALA A 138 -1.94 -15.64 -4.45
CA ALA A 138 -3.09 -15.43 -3.59
C ALA A 138 -4.30 -16.16 -4.14
N PRO A 139 -5.00 -16.98 -3.33
CA PRO A 139 -6.29 -17.52 -3.72
C PRO A 139 -7.30 -16.40 -3.92
N ALA A 140 -8.34 -16.65 -4.72
CA ALA A 140 -9.43 -15.71 -4.87
C ALA A 140 -10.37 -15.84 -3.66
N LEU A 141 -10.57 -14.73 -2.96
CA LEU A 141 -11.56 -14.54 -1.90
C LEU A 141 -12.58 -13.51 -2.37
N PRO A 142 -13.59 -13.89 -3.19
CA PRO A 142 -14.41 -12.94 -3.90
C PRO A 142 -15.20 -12.04 -2.94
N LEU A 143 -15.04 -10.74 -3.07
CA LEU A 143 -15.91 -9.76 -2.42
C LEU A 143 -17.35 -9.89 -2.94
N ALA A 144 -18.33 -9.64 -2.07
CA ALA A 144 -19.70 -9.41 -2.53
C ALA A 144 -19.73 -8.28 -3.57
N ALA A 145 -20.52 -8.42 -4.62
CA ALA A 145 -20.54 -7.49 -5.75
C ALA A 145 -20.74 -6.03 -5.34
N ALA A 146 -21.65 -5.78 -4.38
CA ALA A 146 -21.90 -4.45 -3.84
C ALA A 146 -20.65 -3.88 -3.14
N ARG A 147 -19.93 -4.70 -2.39
CA ARG A 147 -18.69 -4.29 -1.71
C ARG A 147 -17.59 -3.98 -2.72
N ARG A 148 -17.37 -4.87 -3.68
CA ARG A 148 -16.37 -4.65 -4.75
C ARG A 148 -16.64 -3.34 -5.49
N ARG A 149 -17.87 -3.07 -5.84
CA ARG A 149 -18.26 -1.81 -6.48
C ARG A 149 -17.82 -0.59 -5.66
N VAL A 150 -18.10 -0.58 -4.36
CA VAL A 150 -17.71 0.51 -3.46
C VAL A 150 -16.18 0.70 -3.43
N GLU A 151 -15.41 -0.40 -3.41
CA GLU A 151 -13.94 -0.33 -3.39
C GLU A 151 -13.39 0.19 -4.72
N VAL A 152 -13.92 -0.26 -5.85
CA VAL A 152 -13.51 0.21 -7.20
C VAL A 152 -13.88 1.68 -7.40
N GLU A 153 -15.08 2.10 -7.04
CA GLU A 153 -15.50 3.50 -7.12
C GLU A 153 -14.59 4.41 -6.27
N ARG A 154 -14.21 3.95 -5.09
CA ARG A 154 -13.31 4.70 -4.21
C ARG A 154 -11.90 4.79 -4.76
N LEU A 155 -11.38 3.69 -5.31
CA LEU A 155 -10.08 3.67 -5.99
C LEU A 155 -10.07 4.65 -7.16
N ALA A 156 -11.10 4.61 -8.01
CA ALA A 156 -11.24 5.52 -9.14
C ALA A 156 -11.30 7.00 -8.70
N ARG A 157 -12.14 7.32 -7.72
CA ARG A 157 -12.25 8.70 -7.19
C ARG A 157 -10.91 9.19 -6.60
N THR A 158 -10.19 8.32 -5.89
CA THR A 158 -8.88 8.67 -5.31
C THR A 158 -7.85 8.90 -6.40
N ALA A 159 -7.82 8.06 -7.45
CA ALA A 159 -6.94 8.22 -8.60
C ALA A 159 -7.18 9.55 -9.32
N LEU A 160 -8.43 9.82 -9.67
CA LEU A 160 -8.84 11.06 -10.35
C LEU A 160 -8.48 12.30 -9.52
N ARG A 161 -8.73 12.27 -8.21
CA ARG A 161 -8.37 13.37 -7.33
C ARG A 161 -6.86 13.61 -7.31
N ARG A 162 -6.06 12.53 -7.15
CA ARG A 162 -4.59 12.65 -7.14
C ARG A 162 -4.05 13.16 -8.46
N GLN A 163 -4.61 12.71 -9.57
CA GLN A 163 -4.25 13.21 -10.90
C GLN A 163 -4.59 14.70 -11.06
N LEU A 164 -5.80 15.10 -10.65
CA LEU A 164 -6.22 16.52 -10.73
C LEU A 164 -5.35 17.42 -9.86
N VAL A 165 -5.04 16.99 -8.62
CA VAL A 165 -4.14 17.74 -7.71
C VAL A 165 -2.71 17.84 -8.26
N ALA A 166 -2.24 16.83 -8.98
CA ALA A 166 -0.93 16.86 -9.64
C ALA A 166 -0.90 17.86 -10.81
N LEU A 167 -2.04 18.08 -11.50
CA LEU A 167 -2.19 19.07 -12.57
C LEU A 167 -2.40 20.48 -12.02
N ASP A 168 -3.20 20.61 -10.96
CA ASP A 168 -3.52 21.87 -10.30
C ASP A 168 -3.58 21.68 -8.77
N PRO A 169 -2.52 22.09 -8.04
CA PRO A 169 -2.46 21.97 -6.58
C PRO A 169 -3.60 22.67 -5.82
N HIS A 170 -4.22 23.71 -6.41
CA HIS A 170 -5.36 24.39 -5.77
C HIS A 170 -6.58 23.48 -5.59
N CYS A 171 -6.70 22.43 -6.42
CA CYS A 171 -7.77 21.44 -6.30
C CYS A 171 -7.70 20.62 -5.01
N ALA A 172 -6.56 20.61 -4.31
CA ALA A 172 -6.42 19.91 -3.03
C ALA A 172 -7.36 20.46 -1.94
N ALA A 173 -7.65 21.77 -1.97
CA ALA A 173 -8.50 22.44 -0.99
C ALA A 173 -9.98 21.99 -1.03
N TRP A 174 -10.46 21.47 -2.18
CA TRP A 174 -11.88 21.13 -2.38
C TRP A 174 -12.24 19.67 -2.10
N GLY A 175 -11.28 18.84 -1.72
CA GLY A 175 -11.49 17.42 -1.51
C GLY A 175 -11.47 16.92 -0.05
N ALA A 176 -11.34 17.82 0.91
CA ALA A 176 -11.16 17.48 2.32
C ALA A 176 -12.47 17.34 3.14
N GLY A 177 -13.64 17.43 2.51
CA GLY A 177 -14.91 17.57 3.20
C GLY A 177 -15.99 16.59 2.75
N THR A 178 -15.72 15.25 2.84
CA THR A 178 -16.80 14.21 2.88
C THR A 178 -16.30 12.95 3.52
#